data_3ee992d12fa691fd4cedca60613e7040
#
_entry.id   3ee992d12fa691fd4cedca60613e7040
#
_cell.length_a   1.000
_cell.length_b   1.000
_cell.length_c   1.000
_cell.angle_alpha   90.00
_cell.angle_beta   90.00
_cell.angle_gamma   90.00
#
_symmetry.space_group_name_H-M   'P 1'
#
loop_
_entity.id
_entity.type
_entity.pdbx_description
1 polymer ?
#
loop_
_entity_poly.entity_id
_entity_poly.type
_entity_poly.pdbx_seq_one_letter_code
_entity_poly.pdbx_strand_id
1 'polypeptide(L)'
;MGTIGHNHYLFVEDNSPIYDEETGEMIPNENGIVFISMCREQVNSSGKVIAGTDGITIAFNSVIHLDNSVSPIELGKTIIVSNDYEGKDVRIKGAVLRFTQGLLHNRLWV
;
A
#
# COMPACT_ATOMS: atom_id res chain seq x y z
N MET A 1 0.55 8.26 16.05
CA MET A 1 1.99 8.02 15.95
C MET A 1 2.22 6.66 15.29
N GLY A 2 3.10 6.59 14.31
CA GLY A 2 3.38 5.34 13.62
C GLY A 2 4.15 4.35 14.50
N THR A 3 4.17 3.09 14.09
CA THR A 3 4.99 2.06 14.72
C THR A 3 6.46 2.35 14.50
N ILE A 4 7.31 1.98 15.47
CA ILE A 4 8.77 2.16 15.36
C ILE A 4 9.27 1.45 14.09
N GLY A 5 10.04 2.17 13.27
CA GLY A 5 10.55 1.66 12.00
C GLY A 5 9.66 1.93 10.79
N HIS A 6 8.45 2.46 11.00
CA HIS A 6 7.55 2.84 9.89
C HIS A 6 7.88 4.26 9.42
N ASN A 7 8.83 4.38 8.52
CA ASN A 7 9.34 5.66 8.03
C ASN A 7 9.07 5.92 6.54
N HIS A 8 8.25 5.11 5.93
CA HIS A 8 7.78 5.28 4.56
C HIS A 8 6.29 5.58 4.54
N TYR A 9 5.78 6.01 3.39
CA TYR A 9 4.38 6.43 3.23
C TYR A 9 3.72 5.53 2.19
N LEU A 10 2.54 4.95 2.55
CA LEU A 10 1.79 4.07 1.66
C LEU A 10 0.60 4.82 1.08
N PHE A 11 0.47 4.73 -0.24
CA PHE A 11 -0.66 5.25 -0.99
C PHE A 11 -1.32 4.14 -1.80
N VAL A 12 -2.61 4.30 -2.06
CA VAL A 12 -3.35 3.45 -3.00
C VAL A 12 -3.70 4.31 -4.21
N GLU A 13 -3.56 3.75 -5.40
CA GLU A 13 -4.02 4.41 -6.61
C GLU A 13 -5.55 4.38 -6.65
N ASP A 14 -6.15 5.56 -6.72
CA ASP A 14 -7.59 5.71 -6.73
C ASP A 14 -7.96 6.98 -7.48
N ASN A 15 -8.51 6.81 -8.67
CA ASN A 15 -8.92 7.90 -9.53
C ASN A 15 -10.39 8.29 -9.33
N SER A 16 -11.04 7.72 -8.32
CA SER A 16 -12.44 8.04 -8.03
C SER A 16 -12.60 9.53 -7.70
N PRO A 17 -13.65 10.18 -8.19
CA PRO A 17 -13.90 11.58 -7.84
C PRO A 17 -14.09 11.77 -6.34
N ILE A 18 -13.66 12.92 -5.85
CA ILE A 18 -13.80 13.32 -4.45
C ILE A 18 -15.04 14.22 -4.33
N TYR A 19 -15.88 13.94 -3.33
CA TYR A 19 -17.05 14.76 -3.07
C TYR A 19 -16.66 16.06 -2.36
N ASP A 20 -17.06 17.20 -2.94
CA ASP A 20 -16.87 18.52 -2.33
C ASP A 20 -18.10 18.88 -1.54
N GLU A 21 -17.99 18.92 -0.21
CA GLU A 21 -19.11 19.24 0.69
C GLU A 21 -19.57 20.70 0.56
N GLU A 22 -18.70 21.61 0.15
CA GLU A 22 -19.04 23.02 0.01
C GLU A 22 -19.90 23.29 -1.22
N THR A 23 -19.59 22.64 -2.33
CA THR A 23 -20.31 22.86 -3.60
C THR A 23 -21.30 21.76 -3.93
N GLY A 24 -21.19 20.60 -3.26
CA GLY A 24 -22.00 19.43 -3.57
C GLY A 24 -21.61 18.73 -4.86
N GLU A 25 -20.48 19.08 -5.43
CA GLU A 25 -20.01 18.53 -6.70
C GLU A 25 -18.94 17.45 -6.49
N MET A 26 -18.83 16.55 -7.47
CA MET A 26 -17.74 15.56 -7.52
C MET A 26 -16.57 16.18 -8.24
N ILE A 27 -15.41 16.19 -7.58
CA ILE A 27 -14.18 16.76 -8.12
C ILE A 27 -13.23 15.62 -8.51
N PRO A 28 -12.58 15.68 -9.70
CA PRO A 28 -11.59 14.67 -10.07
C PRO A 28 -10.44 14.63 -9.07
N ASN A 29 -10.00 13.42 -8.70
CA ASN A 29 -8.77 13.23 -7.94
C ASN A 29 -7.57 13.35 -8.89
N GLU A 30 -7.02 14.53 -9.02
CA GLU A 30 -5.97 14.83 -9.99
C GLU A 30 -4.68 14.04 -9.76
N ASN A 31 -4.36 13.76 -8.50
CA ASN A 31 -3.16 13.00 -8.18
C ASN A 31 -3.33 11.50 -8.41
N GLY A 32 -4.57 11.02 -8.43
CA GLY A 32 -4.86 9.60 -8.61
C GLY A 32 -4.38 8.70 -7.47
N ILE A 33 -3.98 9.26 -6.34
CA ILE A 33 -3.50 8.51 -5.19
C ILE A 33 -4.15 9.00 -3.90
N VAL A 34 -4.32 8.06 -2.96
CA VAL A 34 -4.88 8.34 -1.63
C VAL A 34 -3.91 7.83 -0.57
N PHE A 35 -3.55 8.68 0.38
CA PHE A 35 -2.69 8.29 1.49
C PHE A 35 -3.44 7.31 2.40
N ILE A 36 -2.78 6.19 2.73
CA ILE A 36 -3.35 5.14 3.59
C ILE A 36 -2.73 5.19 4.99
N SER A 37 -1.41 5.10 5.08
CA SER A 37 -0.73 4.96 6.36
C SER A 37 0.77 5.11 6.18
N MET A 38 1.46 5.34 7.29
CA MET A 38 2.89 5.13 7.31
C MET A 38 3.19 3.63 7.29
N CYS A 39 4.33 3.28 6.75
CA CYS A 39 4.71 1.89 6.57
C CYS A 39 6.22 1.73 6.55
N ARG A 40 6.66 0.48 6.42
CA ARG A 40 8.07 0.16 6.19
C ARG A 40 8.16 -0.84 5.05
N GLU A 41 8.86 -0.48 4.00
CA GLU A 41 9.13 -1.37 2.88
C GLU A 41 10.39 -2.18 3.14
N GLN A 42 10.28 -3.51 2.93
CA GLN A 42 11.41 -4.42 2.99
C GLN A 42 11.58 -5.10 1.64
N VAL A 43 12.67 -4.78 0.96
CA VAL A 43 12.95 -5.34 -0.37
C VAL A 43 13.23 -6.83 -0.27
N ASN A 44 12.67 -7.62 -1.19
CA ASN A 44 12.93 -9.05 -1.29
C ASN A 44 14.25 -9.30 -2.01
N SER A 45 15.36 -9.19 -1.30
CA SER A 45 16.69 -9.38 -1.87
C SER A 45 17.14 -10.85 -1.95
N SER A 46 16.39 -11.76 -1.34
CA SER A 46 16.75 -13.19 -1.27
C SER A 46 15.96 -14.08 -2.24
N GLY A 47 15.11 -13.50 -3.07
CA GLY A 47 14.32 -14.25 -4.05
C GLY A 47 13.24 -15.14 -3.44
N LYS A 48 12.74 -14.81 -2.25
CA LYS A 48 11.66 -15.55 -1.60
C LYS A 48 10.36 -15.48 -2.43
N VAL A 49 9.52 -16.49 -2.27
CA VAL A 49 8.21 -16.55 -2.91
C VAL A 49 7.12 -16.71 -1.86
N ILE A 50 5.89 -16.39 -2.23
CA ILE A 50 4.71 -16.57 -1.38
C ILE A 50 3.72 -17.49 -2.07
N ALA A 51 2.85 -18.13 -1.27
CA ALA A 51 1.75 -18.91 -1.81
C ALA A 51 0.64 -17.98 -2.29
N GLY A 52 0.20 -18.17 -3.53
CA GLY A 52 -0.97 -17.50 -4.07
C GLY A 52 -2.26 -18.14 -3.59
N THR A 53 -3.40 -17.52 -3.94
CA THR A 53 -4.72 -17.98 -3.52
C THR A 53 -5.10 -19.34 -4.13
N ASP A 54 -4.47 -19.72 -5.23
CA ASP A 54 -4.70 -20.97 -5.96
C ASP A 54 -3.64 -22.04 -5.66
N GLY A 55 -2.76 -21.80 -4.68
CA GLY A 55 -1.69 -22.72 -4.32
C GLY A 55 -0.44 -22.60 -5.17
N ILE A 56 -0.43 -21.71 -6.17
CA ILE A 56 0.75 -21.47 -7.00
C ILE A 56 1.66 -20.49 -6.26
N THR A 57 2.97 -20.70 -6.29
CA THR A 57 3.93 -19.77 -5.69
C THR A 57 4.09 -18.53 -6.57
N ILE A 58 4.17 -17.36 -5.92
CA ILE A 58 4.27 -16.07 -6.58
C ILE A 58 5.55 -15.36 -6.11
N ALA A 59 6.35 -14.89 -7.06
CA ALA A 59 7.49 -14.02 -6.76
C ALA A 59 6.98 -12.62 -6.41
N PHE A 60 7.64 -11.97 -5.45
CA PHE A 60 7.28 -10.61 -5.05
C PHE A 60 8.53 -9.73 -4.96
N ASN A 61 8.34 -8.42 -5.04
CA ASN A 61 9.44 -7.46 -5.00
C ASN A 61 9.73 -6.96 -3.58
N SER A 62 8.69 -6.70 -2.82
CA SER A 62 8.80 -6.14 -1.47
C SER A 62 7.69 -6.60 -0.57
N VAL A 63 7.97 -6.62 0.73
CA VAL A 63 6.98 -6.76 1.80
C VAL A 63 6.80 -5.40 2.45
N ILE A 64 5.55 -4.97 2.60
CA ILE A 64 5.22 -3.71 3.24
C ILE A 64 4.65 -4.01 4.62
N HIS A 65 5.33 -3.52 5.66
CA HIS A 65 4.89 -3.69 7.04
C HIS A 65 4.03 -2.51 7.43
N LEU A 66 2.82 -2.79 7.90
CA LEU A 66 1.79 -1.80 8.22
C LEU A 66 1.34 -1.95 9.67
N ASP A 67 0.77 -0.86 10.21
CA ASP A 67 0.06 -0.93 11.49
C ASP A 67 -1.15 -1.87 11.35
N ASN A 68 -1.49 -2.60 12.43
CA ASN A 68 -2.60 -3.54 12.40
C ASN A 68 -3.98 -2.87 12.32
N SER A 69 -4.04 -1.56 12.46
CA SER A 69 -5.28 -0.79 12.28
C SER A 69 -5.62 -0.54 10.81
N VAL A 70 -4.69 -0.80 9.89
CA VAL A 70 -4.93 -0.60 8.46
C VAL A 70 -5.86 -1.67 7.93
N SER A 71 -6.96 -1.24 7.29
CA SER A 71 -7.91 -2.17 6.67
C SER A 71 -7.28 -2.93 5.51
N PRO A 72 -7.71 -4.18 5.25
CA PRO A 72 -7.18 -4.94 4.14
C PRO A 72 -7.31 -4.21 2.81
N ILE A 73 -6.25 -4.30 2.00
CA ILE A 73 -6.23 -3.74 0.65
C ILE A 73 -6.41 -4.89 -0.32
N GLU A 74 -7.33 -4.73 -1.27
CA GLU A 74 -7.70 -5.79 -2.20
C GLU A 74 -6.56 -6.22 -3.11
N LEU A 75 -6.53 -7.50 -3.43
CA LEU A 75 -5.58 -8.05 -4.40
C LEU A 75 -5.75 -7.36 -5.76
N GLY A 76 -4.65 -7.08 -6.41
CA GLY A 76 -4.64 -6.41 -7.71
C GLY A 76 -4.71 -4.90 -7.64
N LYS A 77 -5.03 -4.32 -6.49
CA LYS A 77 -5.01 -2.87 -6.30
C LYS A 77 -3.58 -2.36 -6.43
N THR A 78 -3.38 -1.25 -7.11
CA THR A 78 -2.04 -0.66 -7.26
C THR A 78 -1.72 0.18 -6.04
N ILE A 79 -0.56 -0.09 -5.42
CA ILE A 79 -0.07 0.70 -4.29
C ILE A 79 1.24 1.38 -4.65
N ILE A 80 1.52 2.46 -3.92
CA ILE A 80 2.76 3.23 -4.06
C ILE A 80 3.34 3.41 -2.67
N VAL A 81 4.64 3.13 -2.53
CA VAL A 81 5.38 3.43 -1.31
C VAL A 81 6.40 4.51 -1.64
N SER A 82 6.41 5.58 -0.87
CA SER A 82 7.33 6.68 -1.09
C SER A 82 8.09 7.05 0.18
N ASN A 83 9.18 7.82 0.01
CA ASN A 83 9.94 8.39 1.10
C ASN A 83 9.30 9.67 1.64
N ASP A 84 8.40 10.29 0.87
CA ASP A 84 7.79 11.56 1.22
C ASP A 84 6.26 11.44 1.32
N TYR A 85 5.66 12.37 2.07
CA TYR A 85 4.22 12.40 2.30
C TYR A 85 3.41 12.74 1.04
N GLU A 86 4.04 13.35 0.04
CA GLU A 86 3.36 13.75 -1.19
C GLU A 86 3.34 12.64 -2.25
N GLY A 87 4.07 11.55 -2.04
CA GLY A 87 4.15 10.44 -2.99
C GLY A 87 5.00 10.72 -4.22
N LYS A 88 5.92 11.68 -4.14
CA LYS A 88 6.79 12.08 -5.27
C LYS A 88 8.06 11.26 -5.36
N ASP A 89 8.65 10.91 -4.22
CA ASP A 89 9.87 10.11 -4.18
C ASP A 89 9.49 8.64 -4.00
N VAL A 90 9.09 8.02 -5.10
CA VAL A 90 8.53 6.66 -5.11
C VAL A 90 9.64 5.63 -4.91
N ARG A 91 9.47 4.75 -3.90
CA ARG A 91 10.33 3.60 -3.68
C ARG A 91 9.89 2.39 -4.50
N ILE A 92 8.57 2.13 -4.50
CA ILE A 92 8.00 1.02 -5.27
C ILE A 92 6.56 1.35 -5.64
N LYS A 93 6.13 0.88 -6.80
CA LYS A 93 4.75 0.91 -7.26
C LYS A 93 4.42 -0.45 -7.86
N GLY A 94 3.32 -1.04 -7.46
CA GLY A 94 2.92 -2.35 -7.98
C GLY A 94 1.57 -2.78 -7.46
N ALA A 95 1.10 -3.91 -7.98
CA ALA A 95 -0.18 -4.50 -7.58
C ALA A 95 -0.01 -5.32 -6.31
N VAL A 96 -1.02 -5.28 -5.45
CA VAL A 96 -1.07 -6.09 -4.24
C VAL A 96 -1.17 -7.57 -4.63
N LEU A 97 -0.18 -8.36 -4.20
CA LEU A 97 -0.14 -9.80 -4.44
C LEU A 97 -0.76 -10.60 -3.29
N ARG A 98 -0.62 -10.08 -2.08
CA ARG A 98 -1.18 -10.70 -0.88
C ARG A 98 -1.26 -9.66 0.23
N PHE A 99 -2.26 -9.80 1.11
CA PHE A 99 -2.40 -9.00 2.33
C PHE A 99 -2.76 -9.93 3.49
N THR A 100 -2.02 -9.82 4.60
CA THR A 100 -2.33 -10.59 5.81
C THR A 100 -2.46 -9.67 7.01
N GLN A 101 -3.43 -9.96 7.85
CA GLN A 101 -3.60 -9.27 9.12
C GLN A 101 -2.93 -10.08 10.23
N GLY A 102 -2.12 -9.39 11.05
CA GLY A 102 -1.45 -9.99 12.18
C GLY A 102 -1.90 -9.35 13.49
N LEU A 103 -1.47 -9.94 14.61
CA LEU A 103 -1.78 -9.39 15.93
C LEU A 103 -1.05 -8.09 16.21
N LEU A 104 0.20 -7.98 15.76
CA LEU A 104 1.04 -6.82 16.02
C LEU A 104 1.09 -5.86 14.83
N HIS A 105 1.08 -6.39 13.62
CA HIS A 105 1.13 -5.60 12.40
C HIS A 105 0.60 -6.40 11.22
N ASN A 106 0.20 -5.66 10.18
CA ASN A 106 -0.23 -6.25 8.92
C ASN A 106 0.93 -6.30 7.93
N ARG A 107 0.85 -7.18 6.95
CA ARG A 107 1.84 -7.33 5.88
C ARG A 107 1.15 -7.32 4.53
N LEU A 108 1.77 -6.62 3.58
CA LEU A 108 1.32 -6.55 2.20
C LEU A 108 2.49 -6.93 1.29
N TRP A 109 2.25 -7.83 0.36
CA TRP A 109 3.26 -8.21 -0.64
C TRP A 109 2.92 -7.58 -1.98
N VAL A 110 3.93 -7.05 -2.63
CA VAL A 110 3.80 -6.37 -3.93
C VAL A 110 4.91 -6.77 -4.90
#